data_b59a5f486fc45515249188428305abb8
#
_entry.id   b59a5f486fc45515249188428305abb8
#
_cell.length_a   1.000
_cell.length_b   1.000
_cell.length_c   1.000
_cell.angle_alpha   90.00
_cell.angle_beta   90.00
_cell.angle_gamma   90.00
#
_symmetry.space_group_name_H-M   'P 1'
#
loop_
_entity.id
_entity.type
_entity.pdbx_description
1 polymer ?
#
loop_
_entity_poly.entity_id
_entity_poly.type
_entity_poly.pdbx_seq_one_letter_code
_entity_poly.pdbx_strand_id
1 'polypeptide(L)'
;MESSLVVIHNTKFNKTRLVPFNQQVKSMLCKFVNWRNSQHPNCGKDSALFLDRECQPYKIDTIQDCFQRIREVARIKRDDGAYYQPRIHDLRHSFAVHRLTAWYREGKDVQRCLCHLSTYLGHDDISHTSVYLTMTDNIYKEANKLFNEYRNGTKE
;
A
#
# COMPACT_ATOMS: atom_id res chain seq x y z
N MET A 1 14.29 13.97 13.57
CA MET A 1 12.99 13.75 12.90
C MET A 1 12.31 12.60 13.62
N GLU A 2 11.20 12.85 14.30
CA GLU A 2 10.40 11.75 14.87
C GLU A 2 9.88 10.89 13.71
N SER A 3 10.34 9.65 13.66
CA SER A 3 9.91 8.66 12.67
C SER A 3 8.43 8.32 12.92
N SER A 4 7.58 8.64 11.95
CA SER A 4 6.17 8.24 11.99
C SER A 4 6.07 6.77 11.56
N LEU A 5 5.73 5.89 12.49
CA LEU A 5 5.71 4.45 12.31
C LEU A 5 4.36 3.86 12.76
N VAL A 6 3.85 2.92 12.00
CA VAL A 6 2.82 1.98 12.46
C VAL A 6 3.47 0.66 12.80
N VAL A 7 3.22 0.16 13.98
CA VAL A 7 3.63 -1.19 14.40
C VAL A 7 2.49 -2.15 14.07
N ILE A 8 2.75 -3.12 13.22
CA ILE A 8 1.78 -4.15 12.85
C ILE A 8 2.17 -5.43 13.56
N HIS A 9 1.37 -5.82 14.55
CA HIS A 9 1.57 -7.02 15.34
C HIS A 9 0.83 -8.22 14.74
N ASN A 10 1.28 -9.42 15.10
CA ASN A 10 0.57 -10.69 14.83
C ASN A 10 0.17 -10.88 13.37
N THR A 11 1.07 -10.53 12.45
CA THR A 11 0.88 -10.84 11.03
C THR A 11 1.02 -12.35 10.81
N LYS A 12 0.79 -12.81 9.59
CA LYS A 12 1.02 -14.21 9.21
C LYS A 12 2.39 -14.66 9.72
N PHE A 13 2.46 -15.82 10.37
CA PHE A 13 3.64 -16.36 11.07
C PHE A 13 4.07 -15.58 12.33
N ASN A 14 3.13 -14.92 12.99
CA ASN A 14 3.37 -14.20 14.26
C ASN A 14 4.50 -13.14 14.21
N LYS A 15 4.72 -12.57 13.02
CA LYS A 15 5.75 -11.54 12.82
C LYS A 15 5.20 -10.14 13.14
N THR A 16 6.06 -9.32 13.73
CA THR A 16 5.80 -7.87 13.92
C THR A 16 6.64 -7.08 12.94
N ARG A 17 6.06 -6.05 12.34
CA ARG A 17 6.80 -5.16 11.43
C ARG A 17 6.49 -3.70 11.69
N LEU A 18 7.47 -2.87 11.36
CA LEU A 18 7.36 -1.42 11.39
C LEU A 18 7.08 -0.91 9.98
N VAL A 19 6.04 -0.11 9.82
CA VAL A 19 5.66 0.49 8.54
C VAL A 19 5.80 2.00 8.65
N PRO A 20 6.84 2.60 8.03
CA PRO A 20 7.00 4.04 8.03
C PRO A 20 5.97 4.70 7.12
N PHE A 21 5.53 5.90 7.51
CA PHE A 21 4.65 6.72 6.71
C PHE A 21 5.08 8.20 6.73
N ASN A 22 4.64 8.95 5.73
CA ASN A 22 5.04 10.33 5.56
C ASN A 22 4.23 11.29 6.46
N GLN A 23 4.66 12.56 6.51
CA GLN A 23 4.03 13.60 7.33
C GLN A 23 2.57 13.88 6.94
N GLN A 24 2.21 13.71 5.66
CA GLN A 24 0.83 13.89 5.21
C GLN A 24 -0.09 12.84 5.84
N VAL A 25 0.30 11.56 5.80
CA VAL A 25 -0.44 10.47 6.44
C VAL A 25 -0.50 10.67 7.96
N LYS A 26 0.60 11.12 8.59
CA LYS A 26 0.61 11.47 10.02
C LYS A 26 -0.47 12.50 10.35
N SER A 27 -0.53 13.59 9.59
CA SER A 27 -1.52 14.65 9.80
C SER A 27 -2.96 14.12 9.67
N MET A 28 -3.22 13.28 8.65
CA MET A 28 -4.54 12.67 8.46
C MET A 28 -4.91 11.73 9.61
N LEU A 29 -3.98 10.87 10.04
CA LEU A 29 -4.21 9.95 11.16
C LEU A 29 -4.46 10.71 12.46
N CYS A 30 -3.70 11.77 12.77
CA CYS A 30 -3.93 12.59 13.96
C CYS A 30 -5.32 13.23 13.94
N LYS A 31 -5.76 13.79 12.80
CA LYS A 31 -7.11 14.36 12.65
C LYS A 31 -8.18 13.28 12.87
N PHE A 32 -7.98 12.10 12.29
CA PHE A 32 -8.90 10.99 12.45
C PHE A 32 -8.98 10.51 13.90
N VAL A 33 -7.84 10.34 14.58
CA VAL A 33 -7.79 9.90 15.99
C VAL A 33 -8.48 10.92 16.89
N ASN A 34 -8.26 12.22 16.68
CA ASN A 34 -8.92 13.28 17.45
C ASN A 34 -10.44 13.24 17.24
N TRP A 35 -10.90 13.14 15.99
CA TRP A 35 -12.31 12.97 15.66
C TRP A 35 -12.89 11.71 16.30
N ARG A 36 -12.22 10.56 16.13
CA ARG A 36 -12.63 9.28 16.73
C ARG A 36 -12.80 9.41 18.25
N ASN A 37 -11.83 10.00 18.94
CA ASN A 37 -11.89 10.17 20.39
C ASN A 37 -13.04 11.11 20.84
N SER A 38 -13.40 12.11 20.02
CA SER A 38 -14.56 12.93 20.28
C SER A 38 -15.89 12.19 20.09
N GLN A 39 -15.94 11.21 19.15
CA GLN A 39 -17.13 10.40 18.94
C GLN A 39 -17.27 9.26 19.97
N HIS A 40 -16.15 8.80 20.52
CA HIS A 40 -16.06 7.65 21.42
C HIS A 40 -15.27 7.99 22.69
N PRO A 41 -15.75 8.95 23.52
CA PRO A 41 -14.99 9.43 24.69
C PRO A 41 -14.76 8.33 25.75
N ASN A 42 -15.61 7.32 25.78
CA ASN A 42 -15.53 6.21 26.74
C ASN A 42 -14.64 5.04 26.26
N CYS A 43 -14.15 5.08 25.02
CA CYS A 43 -13.27 4.02 24.52
C CYS A 43 -11.84 4.26 25.02
N GLY A 44 -11.25 3.22 25.62
CA GLY A 44 -9.89 3.27 26.15
C GLY A 44 -8.82 3.52 25.08
N LYS A 45 -7.62 3.91 25.52
CA LYS A 45 -6.47 4.20 24.63
C LYS A 45 -6.03 2.97 23.81
N ASP A 46 -6.26 1.78 24.34
CA ASP A 46 -5.90 0.49 23.70
C ASP A 46 -7.00 -0.06 22.78
N SER A 47 -8.08 0.72 22.59
CA SER A 47 -9.16 0.32 21.68
C SER A 47 -8.68 0.40 20.20
N ALA A 48 -9.33 -0.39 19.34
CA ALA A 48 -9.01 -0.41 17.92
C ALA A 48 -9.08 0.98 17.27
N LEU A 49 -8.28 1.21 16.24
CA LEU A 49 -8.28 2.49 15.51
C LEU A 49 -9.64 2.78 14.85
N PHE A 50 -10.24 1.76 14.23
CA PHE A 50 -11.54 1.86 13.56
C PHE A 50 -12.61 1.19 14.42
N LEU A 51 -13.54 1.98 14.93
CA LEU A 51 -14.62 1.57 15.82
C LEU A 51 -15.98 1.84 15.20
N ASP A 52 -16.91 0.94 15.45
CA ASP A 52 -18.33 1.17 15.18
C ASP A 52 -18.97 2.05 16.29
N ARG A 53 -20.28 2.26 16.19
CA ARG A 53 -21.04 3.10 17.15
C ARG A 53 -21.08 2.52 18.57
N GLU A 54 -20.82 1.22 18.70
CA GLU A 54 -20.84 0.46 19.95
C GLU A 54 -19.44 0.27 20.54
N CYS A 55 -18.45 1.03 20.06
CA CYS A 55 -17.02 0.95 20.43
C CYS A 55 -16.39 -0.42 20.12
N GLN A 56 -16.94 -1.19 19.16
CA GLN A 56 -16.35 -2.45 18.73
C GLN A 56 -15.50 -2.25 17.47
N PRO A 57 -14.42 -3.03 17.28
CA PRO A 57 -13.64 -3.00 16.05
C PRO A 57 -14.50 -3.34 14.84
N TYR A 58 -14.38 -2.56 13.75
CA TYR A 58 -15.01 -2.91 12.49
C TYR A 58 -14.57 -4.29 12.01
N LYS A 59 -15.54 -5.09 11.57
CA LYS A 59 -15.26 -6.34 10.87
C LYS A 59 -14.68 -6.05 9.49
N ILE A 60 -13.83 -6.94 9.01
CA ILE A 60 -13.17 -6.76 7.71
C ILE A 60 -14.19 -6.68 6.56
N ASP A 61 -15.26 -7.45 6.63
CA ASP A 61 -16.32 -7.46 5.63
C ASP A 61 -17.00 -6.08 5.54
N THR A 62 -17.26 -5.43 6.68
CA THR A 62 -17.81 -4.06 6.71
C THR A 62 -16.90 -3.05 5.99
N ILE A 63 -15.58 -3.20 6.15
CA ILE A 63 -14.60 -2.33 5.47
C ILE A 63 -14.61 -2.62 3.96
N GLN A 64 -14.70 -3.89 3.57
CA GLN A 64 -14.77 -4.29 2.16
C GLN A 64 -16.04 -3.77 1.49
N ASP A 65 -17.19 -3.90 2.14
CA ASP A 65 -18.47 -3.37 1.65
C ASP A 65 -18.44 -1.84 1.51
N CYS A 66 -17.84 -1.15 2.49
CA CYS A 66 -17.65 0.29 2.41
C CYS A 66 -16.79 0.68 1.20
N PHE A 67 -15.68 -0.04 0.97
CA PHE A 67 -14.83 0.18 -0.20
C PHE A 67 -15.58 -0.06 -1.51
N GLN A 68 -16.40 -1.11 -1.57
CA GLN A 68 -17.21 -1.40 -2.75
C GLN A 68 -18.17 -0.25 -3.06
N ARG A 69 -18.89 0.25 -2.07
CA ARG A 69 -19.80 1.41 -2.23
C ARG A 69 -19.06 2.66 -2.71
N ILE A 70 -17.92 2.97 -2.11
CA ILE A 70 -17.08 4.12 -2.53
C ILE A 70 -16.65 3.96 -3.98
N ARG A 71 -16.19 2.77 -4.37
CA ARG A 71 -15.78 2.45 -5.74
C ARG A 71 -16.95 2.66 -6.74
N GLU A 72 -18.15 2.19 -6.39
CA GLU A 72 -19.34 2.34 -7.22
C GLU A 72 -19.74 3.81 -7.39
N VAL A 73 -19.74 4.59 -6.31
CA VAL A 73 -19.99 6.04 -6.35
C VAL A 73 -18.94 6.76 -7.19
N ALA A 74 -17.67 6.37 -7.05
CA ALA A 74 -16.57 6.92 -7.84
C ALA A 74 -16.55 6.42 -9.30
N ARG A 75 -17.46 5.51 -9.68
CA ARG A 75 -17.55 4.89 -11.02
C ARG A 75 -16.25 4.21 -11.46
N ILE A 76 -15.46 3.70 -10.51
CA ILE A 76 -14.24 2.97 -10.79
C ILE A 76 -14.61 1.53 -11.16
N LYS A 77 -14.37 1.17 -12.41
CA LYS A 77 -14.63 -0.16 -12.96
C LYS A 77 -13.40 -0.67 -13.71
N ARG A 78 -13.24 -1.98 -13.75
CA ARG A 78 -12.30 -2.64 -14.66
C ARG A 78 -12.99 -2.83 -16.02
N ASP A 79 -12.23 -2.65 -17.08
CA ASP A 79 -12.62 -2.85 -18.47
C ASP A 79 -11.72 -3.87 -19.20
N ASP A 80 -10.82 -4.52 -18.45
CA ASP A 80 -9.83 -5.47 -18.94
C ASP A 80 -10.35 -6.92 -19.05
N GLY A 81 -11.67 -7.13 -18.93
CA GLY A 81 -12.29 -8.45 -19.01
C GLY A 81 -12.13 -9.33 -17.78
N ALA A 82 -11.50 -8.84 -16.70
CA ALA A 82 -11.36 -9.61 -15.48
C ALA A 82 -12.70 -9.91 -14.82
N TYR A 83 -12.84 -11.13 -14.29
CA TYR A 83 -14.07 -11.61 -13.66
C TYR A 83 -14.52 -10.76 -12.45
N TYR A 84 -13.58 -10.18 -11.71
CA TYR A 84 -13.89 -9.42 -10.50
C TYR A 84 -13.52 -7.94 -10.64
N GLN A 85 -14.28 -7.10 -9.96
CA GLN A 85 -14.03 -5.67 -9.87
C GLN A 85 -12.93 -5.34 -8.85
N PRO A 86 -12.30 -4.14 -8.89
CA PRO A 86 -11.24 -3.75 -7.97
C PRO A 86 -11.65 -3.91 -6.50
N ARG A 87 -10.81 -4.53 -5.70
CA ARG A 87 -10.99 -4.76 -4.26
C ARG A 87 -10.04 -3.85 -3.48
N ILE A 88 -10.28 -3.69 -2.19
CA ILE A 88 -9.39 -2.92 -1.30
C ILE A 88 -7.95 -3.44 -1.33
N HIS A 89 -7.75 -4.77 -1.48
CA HIS A 89 -6.42 -5.36 -1.58
C HIS A 89 -5.67 -4.95 -2.85
N ASP A 90 -6.38 -4.61 -3.91
CA ASP A 90 -5.78 -4.20 -5.18
C ASP A 90 -5.11 -2.80 -5.08
N LEU A 91 -5.47 -1.99 -4.05
CA LEU A 91 -4.72 -0.77 -3.70
C LEU A 91 -3.26 -1.07 -3.33
N ARG A 92 -3.01 -2.21 -2.67
CA ARG A 92 -1.66 -2.67 -2.33
C ARG A 92 -0.88 -3.05 -3.58
N HIS A 93 -1.51 -3.72 -4.55
CA HIS A 93 -0.91 -4.04 -5.84
C HIS A 93 -0.56 -2.76 -6.60
N SER A 94 -1.51 -1.83 -6.68
CA SER A 94 -1.28 -0.52 -7.33
C SER A 94 -0.13 0.24 -6.69
N PHE A 95 -0.05 0.27 -5.35
CA PHE A 95 1.07 0.89 -4.64
C PHE A 95 2.41 0.25 -5.02
N ALA A 96 2.50 -1.09 -5.02
CA ALA A 96 3.72 -1.80 -5.35
C ALA A 96 4.20 -1.48 -6.78
N VAL A 97 3.29 -1.54 -7.74
CA VAL A 97 3.57 -1.23 -9.15
C VAL A 97 4.01 0.22 -9.33
N HIS A 98 3.28 1.19 -8.75
CA HIS A 98 3.65 2.59 -8.84
C HIS A 98 5.01 2.88 -8.19
N ARG A 99 5.33 2.22 -7.09
CA ARG A 99 6.62 2.39 -6.42
C ARG A 99 7.77 1.85 -7.26
N LEU A 100 7.62 0.66 -7.84
CA LEU A 100 8.61 0.08 -8.75
C LEU A 100 8.82 0.95 -9.99
N THR A 101 7.74 1.39 -10.62
CA THR A 101 7.79 2.30 -11.78
C THR A 101 8.54 3.60 -11.44
N ALA A 102 8.27 4.18 -10.27
CA ALA A 102 8.98 5.37 -9.82
C ALA A 102 10.48 5.12 -9.65
N TRP A 103 10.88 3.99 -9.06
CA TRP A 103 12.29 3.64 -8.91
C TRP A 103 13.00 3.43 -10.25
N TYR A 104 12.34 2.84 -11.24
CA TYR A 104 12.90 2.75 -12.59
C TYR A 104 13.12 4.14 -13.19
N ARG A 105 12.14 5.05 -13.08
CA ARG A 105 12.28 6.44 -13.56
C ARG A 105 13.37 7.22 -12.85
N GLU A 106 13.56 6.95 -11.56
CA GLU A 106 14.61 7.55 -10.74
C GLU A 106 16.01 6.93 -11.00
N GLY A 107 16.13 5.93 -11.89
CA GLY A 107 17.38 5.23 -12.18
C GLY A 107 17.94 4.44 -10.99
N LYS A 108 17.09 4.05 -10.02
CA LYS A 108 17.52 3.28 -8.86
C LYS A 108 17.73 1.80 -9.21
N ASP A 109 18.60 1.14 -8.46
CA ASP A 109 18.72 -0.31 -8.48
C ASP A 109 17.45 -0.95 -7.91
N VAL A 110 16.53 -1.31 -8.82
CA VAL A 110 15.22 -1.86 -8.46
C VAL A 110 15.36 -3.23 -7.78
N GLN A 111 16.35 -4.03 -8.15
CA GLN A 111 16.59 -5.33 -7.53
C GLN A 111 16.93 -5.17 -6.04
N ARG A 112 17.77 -4.21 -5.72
CA ARG A 112 18.11 -3.88 -4.35
C ARG A 112 16.92 -3.30 -3.57
N CYS A 113 16.13 -2.46 -4.22
CA CYS A 113 14.93 -1.86 -3.62
C CYS A 113 13.80 -2.86 -3.41
N LEU A 114 13.79 -3.98 -4.15
CA LEU A 114 12.74 -5.00 -4.06
C LEU A 114 12.65 -5.62 -2.65
N CYS A 115 13.80 -5.85 -2.00
CA CYS A 115 13.85 -6.35 -0.62
C CYS A 115 13.14 -5.40 0.36
N HIS A 116 13.38 -4.09 0.22
CA HIS A 116 12.71 -3.09 1.06
C HIS A 116 11.20 -3.06 0.81
N LEU A 117 10.77 -3.17 -0.45
CA LEU A 117 9.36 -3.24 -0.79
C LEU A 117 8.70 -4.50 -0.21
N SER A 118 9.36 -5.65 -0.32
CA SER A 118 8.89 -6.92 0.24
C SER A 118 8.66 -6.80 1.75
N THR A 119 9.65 -6.26 2.47
CA THR A 119 9.54 -6.01 3.93
C THR A 119 8.42 -5.04 4.26
N TYR A 120 8.29 -3.93 3.52
CA TYR A 120 7.23 -2.95 3.70
C TYR A 120 5.84 -3.57 3.51
N LEU A 121 5.69 -4.33 2.44
CA LEU A 121 4.46 -5.07 2.16
C LEU A 121 4.23 -6.22 3.16
N GLY A 122 5.27 -6.76 3.79
CA GLY A 122 5.21 -7.90 4.71
C GLY A 122 5.00 -9.21 3.97
N HIS A 123 5.66 -9.37 2.85
CA HIS A 123 5.77 -10.65 2.17
C HIS A 123 6.82 -11.51 2.88
N ASP A 124 6.53 -12.78 3.04
CA ASP A 124 7.45 -13.74 3.66
C ASP A 124 8.59 -14.11 2.70
N ASP A 125 8.31 -14.10 1.41
CA ASP A 125 9.24 -14.39 0.34
C ASP A 125 9.24 -13.22 -0.67
N ILE A 126 10.44 -12.86 -1.13
CA ILE A 126 10.66 -11.82 -2.14
C ILE A 126 10.00 -12.19 -3.48
N SER A 127 9.82 -13.48 -3.77
CA SER A 127 9.14 -13.97 -4.97
C SER A 127 7.72 -13.40 -5.10
N HIS A 128 7.02 -13.23 -3.98
CA HIS A 128 5.70 -12.59 -3.96
C HIS A 128 5.73 -11.11 -4.36
N THR A 129 6.89 -10.47 -4.23
CA THR A 129 7.08 -9.08 -4.66
C THR A 129 7.62 -9.00 -6.10
N SER A 130 8.44 -9.97 -6.51
CA SER A 130 9.01 -10.02 -7.86
C SER A 130 7.94 -10.18 -8.96
N VAL A 131 6.80 -10.76 -8.61
CA VAL A 131 5.63 -10.84 -9.51
C VAL A 131 5.22 -9.47 -10.04
N TYR A 132 5.38 -8.40 -9.25
CA TYR A 132 5.06 -7.04 -9.70
C TYR A 132 5.99 -6.52 -10.79
N LEU A 133 7.19 -7.07 -10.95
CA LEU A 133 8.12 -6.71 -12.03
C LEU A 133 7.61 -7.12 -13.40
N THR A 134 6.77 -8.16 -13.46
CA THR A 134 6.24 -8.72 -14.71
C THR A 134 4.81 -8.28 -15.02
N MET A 135 4.15 -7.51 -14.14
CA MET A 135 2.71 -7.29 -14.21
C MET A 135 2.26 -6.08 -15.03
N THR A 136 3.16 -5.21 -15.50
CA THR A 136 2.68 -3.99 -16.19
C THR A 136 3.56 -3.59 -17.36
N ASP A 137 2.89 -3.22 -18.46
CA ASP A 137 3.51 -2.59 -19.64
C ASP A 137 4.32 -1.34 -19.28
N ASN A 138 3.92 -0.61 -18.24
CA ASN A 138 4.62 0.58 -17.80
C ASN A 138 6.01 0.27 -17.23
N ILE A 139 6.16 -0.81 -16.45
CA ILE A 139 7.46 -1.26 -15.94
C ILE A 139 8.34 -1.73 -17.11
N TYR A 140 7.77 -2.48 -18.05
CA TYR A 140 8.50 -2.91 -19.24
C TYR A 140 8.97 -1.73 -20.10
N LYS A 141 8.13 -0.72 -20.30
CA LYS A 141 8.49 0.50 -21.05
C LYS A 141 9.65 1.24 -20.37
N GLU A 142 9.61 1.44 -19.07
CA GLU A 142 10.68 2.14 -18.33
C GLU A 142 11.97 1.30 -18.29
N ALA A 143 11.89 -0.02 -18.07
CA ALA A 143 13.05 -0.90 -18.13
C ALA A 143 13.71 -0.91 -19.53
N ASN A 144 12.90 -1.00 -20.58
CA ASN A 144 13.38 -0.95 -21.96
C ASN A 144 14.02 0.42 -22.31
N LYS A 145 13.47 1.51 -21.80
CA LYS A 145 14.06 2.84 -21.97
C LYS A 145 15.47 2.88 -21.36
N LEU A 146 15.62 2.48 -20.12
CA LEU A 146 16.91 2.42 -19.43
C LEU A 146 17.91 1.51 -20.15
N PHE A 147 17.46 0.34 -20.62
CA PHE A 147 18.29 -0.59 -21.37
C PHE A 147 18.78 0.03 -22.69
N ASN A 148 17.91 0.71 -23.43
CA ASN A 148 18.26 1.39 -24.67
C ASN A 148 19.22 2.55 -24.43
N GLU A 149 19.05 3.34 -23.38
CA GLU A 149 19.97 4.39 -22.96
C GLU A 149 21.36 3.82 -22.63
N TYR A 150 21.42 2.71 -21.90
CA TYR A 150 22.66 2.01 -21.60
C TYR A 150 23.34 1.47 -22.87
N ARG A 151 22.59 0.80 -23.75
CA ARG A 151 23.10 0.22 -24.99
C ARG A 151 23.64 1.28 -25.95
N ASN A 152 23.01 2.44 -26.02
CA ASN A 152 23.38 3.51 -26.94
C ASN A 152 24.46 4.44 -26.39
N GLY A 153 25.06 4.12 -25.23
CA GLY A 153 26.18 4.90 -24.68
C GLY A 153 25.82 6.29 -24.15
N THR A 154 24.55 6.59 -23.94
CA THR A 154 24.09 7.86 -23.35
C THR A 154 24.18 7.79 -21.81
N LYS A 155 25.39 7.54 -21.30
CA LYS A 155 25.74 7.88 -19.92
C LYS A 155 26.84 8.92 -19.97
N GLU A 156 26.46 10.20 -19.87
CA GLU A 156 27.31 11.21 -19.26
C GLU A 156 27.32 11.04 -17.74
#